data_ca03e73bc8c28ed5744ee54fe6c35121
#
_entry.id   ca03e73bc8c28ed5744ee54fe6c35121
#
_cell.length_a   1.000
_cell.length_b   1.000
_cell.length_c   1.000
_cell.angle_alpha   90.00
_cell.angle_beta   90.00
_cell.angle_gamma   90.00
#
_symmetry.space_group_name_H-M   'P 1'
#
loop_
_entity.id
_entity.type
_entity.pdbx_description
1 polymer ?
#
loop_
_entity_poly.entity_id
_entity_poly.type
_entity_poly.pdbx_seq_one_letter_code
_entity_poly.pdbx_strand_id
1 'polypeptide(L)'
;MATGYAWTMYLEFYGLSEPPFSITPDPRFVFLSERHRDALAHLLYGVGQGGSGGFIQLTGEVGTGKTTLSRLLLEQLPENTRVALVLNPRLSPAELLETIAEELKLAVGSARGSIKALVDLLNHYLLDAYAQGLRVVLILDEAQNLSTEALEQVRLLTNLETPTQKLLQIILLGQPELRDKLSLPELRQLSQRVTARYHLMPLDEPETESYVRHRIGVAGGKRFPFSRLALRALHRASGGVPRLINIVAERALLAGYVSDEPQIGEDLVDHAADEVLNRPRRRVRQAWLVGAAAVLAAVSLVVWRNWPQAPAPIVIAAVEPARAPEPPRESLREALSSVAEGAELGAWTHLLALWKVDPQRVAVRDAARCPAIIYPGVSCLRGGGNLAKLDALDRPVLLALREGERPLLALLTAIDDTRVALDLGTRVVSVPRSELEAHWLGEYLAIWRMPLALEDSIRRGAIGAPVAWLQRQLATFDTLDSVEAGPPVYDAALEARVRRVQSQFGLLPDGIVGPETQLVLSSRDRTGPRLARQPQ
;
A
#
# COMPACT_ATOMS: atom_id res chain seq x y z
N MET A 1 -36.67 2.22 -15.72
CA MET A 1 -37.25 3.47 -15.21
C MET A 1 -37.30 3.54 -13.67
N ALA A 2 -36.95 2.50 -12.92
CA ALA A 2 -37.01 2.48 -11.45
C ALA A 2 -35.79 3.07 -10.71
N THR A 3 -34.65 3.24 -11.39
CA THR A 3 -33.40 3.74 -10.79
C THR A 3 -33.34 5.25 -10.59
N GLY A 4 -34.13 6.04 -11.30
CA GLY A 4 -34.13 7.50 -11.18
C GLY A 4 -34.85 8.05 -9.94
N TYR A 5 -35.84 7.34 -9.42
CA TYR A 5 -36.65 7.81 -8.28
C TYR A 5 -35.95 7.67 -6.92
N ALA A 6 -35.10 6.69 -6.73
CA ALA A 6 -34.41 6.47 -5.44
C ALA A 6 -33.36 7.55 -5.14
N TRP A 7 -32.76 8.14 -6.17
CA TRP A 7 -31.71 9.16 -6.00
C TRP A 7 -32.24 10.52 -5.56
N THR A 8 -33.48 10.88 -5.93
CA THR A 8 -34.08 12.16 -5.53
C THR A 8 -34.60 12.13 -4.08
N MET A 9 -35.05 10.97 -3.60
CA MET A 9 -35.71 10.87 -2.29
C MET A 9 -34.77 11.08 -1.09
N TYR A 10 -33.51 10.56 -1.12
CA TYR A 10 -32.59 10.81 -0.02
C TYR A 10 -32.10 12.26 0.01
N LEU A 11 -32.05 12.94 -1.15
CA LEU A 11 -31.66 14.35 -1.23
C LEU A 11 -32.68 15.22 -0.48
N GLU A 12 -33.95 15.01 -0.72
CA GLU A 12 -35.03 15.71 0.01
C GLU A 12 -34.99 15.43 1.51
N PHE A 13 -34.74 14.18 1.89
CA PHE A 13 -34.65 13.75 3.29
C PHE A 13 -33.55 14.50 4.06
N TYR A 14 -32.38 14.70 3.45
CA TYR A 14 -31.28 15.46 4.05
C TYR A 14 -31.28 16.96 3.70
N GLY A 15 -32.25 17.42 2.90
CA GLY A 15 -32.36 18.81 2.47
C GLY A 15 -31.24 19.24 1.52
N LEU A 16 -30.84 18.33 0.63
CA LEU A 16 -29.82 18.53 -0.39
C LEU A 16 -30.46 18.84 -1.75
N SER A 17 -29.82 19.69 -2.57
CA SER A 17 -30.26 20.02 -3.92
C SER A 17 -29.69 19.08 -4.98
N GLU A 18 -28.53 18.49 -4.71
CA GLU A 18 -27.82 17.59 -5.62
C GLU A 18 -26.94 16.61 -4.84
N PRO A 19 -26.48 15.48 -5.45
CA PRO A 19 -25.64 14.50 -4.77
C PRO A 19 -24.30 15.10 -4.32
N PRO A 20 -24.01 15.14 -3.01
CA PRO A 20 -22.82 15.79 -2.48
C PRO A 20 -21.53 15.03 -2.79
N PHE A 21 -21.60 13.71 -2.94
CA PHE A 21 -20.44 12.84 -3.07
C PHE A 21 -20.31 12.18 -4.45
N SER A 22 -20.92 12.79 -5.49
CA SER A 22 -20.72 12.34 -6.86
C SER A 22 -19.22 12.23 -7.18
N ILE A 23 -18.84 11.14 -7.85
CA ILE A 23 -17.46 10.92 -8.34
C ILE A 23 -17.20 11.63 -9.68
N THR A 24 -18.25 12.15 -10.32
CA THR A 24 -18.10 12.93 -11.54
C THR A 24 -17.43 14.26 -11.20
N PRO A 25 -16.36 14.63 -11.91
CA PRO A 25 -15.66 15.88 -11.65
C PRO A 25 -16.55 17.10 -11.90
N ASP A 26 -16.82 17.89 -10.86
CA ASP A 26 -17.50 19.17 -10.94
C ASP A 26 -16.63 20.22 -10.22
N PRO A 27 -16.20 21.29 -10.91
CA PRO A 27 -15.35 22.34 -10.33
C PRO A 27 -15.91 22.97 -9.05
N ARG A 28 -17.23 23.07 -8.90
CA ARG A 28 -17.88 23.63 -7.71
C ARG A 28 -17.58 22.86 -6.43
N PHE A 29 -17.39 21.54 -6.54
CA PHE A 29 -17.12 20.63 -5.44
C PHE A 29 -15.62 20.48 -5.14
N VAL A 30 -14.76 21.22 -5.81
CA VAL A 30 -13.33 21.15 -5.55
C VAL A 30 -13.01 21.70 -4.18
N PHE A 31 -12.33 20.90 -3.38
CA PHE A 31 -11.80 21.29 -2.07
C PHE A 31 -10.28 21.24 -2.11
N LEU A 32 -9.66 22.38 -1.83
CA LEU A 32 -8.21 22.47 -1.74
C LEU A 32 -7.80 22.52 -0.27
N SER A 33 -7.26 21.41 0.22
CA SER A 33 -6.55 21.41 1.50
C SER A 33 -5.27 22.25 1.41
N GLU A 34 -4.62 22.51 2.52
CA GLU A 34 -3.34 23.21 2.54
C GLU A 34 -2.32 22.54 1.62
N ARG A 35 -2.21 21.21 1.71
CA ARG A 35 -1.33 20.40 0.86
C ARG A 35 -1.67 20.50 -0.64
N HIS A 36 -2.94 20.58 -0.99
CA HIS A 36 -3.36 20.78 -2.38
C HIS A 36 -2.97 22.17 -2.89
N ARG A 37 -3.11 23.21 -2.05
CA ARG A 37 -2.67 24.57 -2.39
C ARG A 37 -1.17 24.65 -2.59
N ASP A 38 -0.39 24.00 -1.71
CA ASP A 38 1.06 23.92 -1.82
C ASP A 38 1.48 23.20 -3.10
N ALA A 39 0.85 22.04 -3.39
CA ALA A 39 1.12 21.30 -4.62
C ALA A 39 0.84 22.15 -5.87
N LEU A 40 -0.30 22.86 -5.89
CA LEU A 40 -0.67 23.74 -7.00
C LEU A 40 0.33 24.91 -7.14
N ALA A 41 0.73 25.53 -6.04
CA ALA A 41 1.73 26.58 -6.03
C ALA A 41 3.08 26.11 -6.58
N HIS A 42 3.52 24.91 -6.20
CA HIS A 42 4.73 24.28 -6.75
C HIS A 42 4.63 24.04 -8.26
N LEU A 43 3.47 23.58 -8.76
CA LEU A 43 3.24 23.37 -10.18
C LEU A 43 3.25 24.70 -10.95
N LEU A 44 2.53 25.71 -10.46
CA LEU A 44 2.49 27.05 -11.06
C LEU A 44 3.85 27.72 -11.07
N TYR A 45 4.60 27.63 -9.97
CA TYR A 45 5.96 28.17 -9.89
C TYR A 45 6.87 27.53 -10.93
N GLY A 46 6.80 26.20 -11.08
CA GLY A 46 7.63 25.46 -12.04
C GLY A 46 7.29 25.79 -13.51
N VAL A 47 6.04 26.13 -13.81
CA VAL A 47 5.62 26.59 -15.14
C VAL A 47 5.93 28.09 -15.35
N GLY A 48 5.94 28.87 -14.25
CA GLY A 48 6.09 30.33 -14.26
C GLY A 48 7.52 30.83 -14.50
N GLN A 49 7.89 31.88 -13.78
CA GLN A 49 9.17 32.61 -13.99
C GLN A 49 10.41 31.91 -13.44
N GLY A 50 10.25 30.95 -12.51
CA GLY A 50 11.38 30.33 -11.81
C GLY A 50 11.84 28.99 -12.41
N GLY A 51 11.09 28.44 -13.35
CA GLY A 51 11.41 27.16 -13.93
C GLY A 51 12.58 27.26 -14.91
N SER A 52 13.74 26.73 -14.52
CA SER A 52 14.87 26.55 -15.44
C SER A 52 14.57 25.52 -16.54
N GLY A 53 13.28 25.26 -16.83
CA GLY A 53 12.78 24.23 -17.72
C GLY A 53 13.18 22.83 -17.21
N GLY A 54 12.42 21.82 -17.53
CA GLY A 54 12.72 20.46 -17.08
C GLY A 54 11.47 19.71 -16.65
N PHE A 55 11.62 18.85 -15.66
CA PHE A 55 10.56 18.00 -15.19
C PHE A 55 10.06 18.43 -13.81
N ILE A 56 8.75 18.45 -13.65
CA ILE A 56 8.08 18.52 -12.35
C ILE A 56 7.37 17.19 -12.13
N GLN A 57 7.53 16.62 -10.97
CA GLN A 57 6.89 15.36 -10.58
C GLN A 57 5.87 15.60 -9.48
N LEU A 58 4.60 15.24 -9.73
CA LEU A 58 3.55 15.17 -8.72
C LEU A 58 3.09 13.72 -8.60
N THR A 59 3.31 13.12 -7.44
CA THR A 59 2.85 11.77 -7.13
C THR A 59 1.81 11.77 -6.02
N GLY A 60 1.07 10.70 -5.86
CA GLY A 60 0.09 10.50 -4.79
C GLY A 60 -0.77 9.27 -5.07
N GLU A 61 -1.42 8.77 -4.03
CA GLU A 61 -2.29 7.60 -4.13
C GLU A 61 -3.45 7.81 -5.11
N VAL A 62 -4.06 6.69 -5.56
CA VAL A 62 -5.25 6.73 -6.43
C VAL A 62 -6.39 7.46 -5.71
N GLY A 63 -6.94 8.51 -6.34
CA GLY A 63 -8.08 9.24 -5.79
C GLY A 63 -7.74 10.37 -4.83
N THR A 64 -6.45 10.75 -4.68
CA THR A 64 -6.02 11.89 -3.85
C THR A 64 -6.28 13.26 -4.49
N GLY A 65 -6.67 13.33 -5.76
CA GLY A 65 -7.01 14.60 -6.42
C GLY A 65 -5.96 15.11 -7.42
N LYS A 66 -4.98 14.31 -7.84
CA LYS A 66 -3.95 14.69 -8.83
C LYS A 66 -4.54 15.27 -10.13
N THR A 67 -5.50 14.56 -10.73
CA THR A 67 -6.19 15.01 -11.96
C THR A 67 -7.02 16.27 -11.72
N THR A 68 -7.55 16.47 -10.52
CA THR A 68 -8.22 17.72 -10.14
C THR A 68 -7.22 18.87 -10.10
N LEU A 69 -6.05 18.66 -9.49
CA LEU A 69 -4.98 19.66 -9.47
C LEU A 69 -4.47 20.01 -10.87
N SER A 70 -4.37 19.02 -11.78
CA SER A 70 -3.96 19.32 -13.17
C SER A 70 -4.98 20.20 -13.90
N ARG A 71 -6.28 19.99 -13.67
CA ARG A 71 -7.34 20.86 -14.24
C ARG A 71 -7.27 22.28 -13.69
N LEU A 72 -7.12 22.42 -12.37
CA LEU A 72 -6.95 23.74 -11.74
C LEU A 72 -5.68 24.45 -12.20
N LEU A 73 -4.61 23.71 -12.42
CA LEU A 73 -3.41 24.24 -13.03
C LEU A 73 -3.72 24.84 -14.41
N LEU A 74 -4.43 24.07 -15.27
CA LEU A 74 -4.80 24.53 -16.62
C LEU A 74 -5.61 25.84 -16.60
N GLU A 75 -6.51 26.00 -15.63
CA GLU A 75 -7.33 27.21 -15.48
C GLU A 75 -6.52 28.45 -15.02
N GLN A 76 -5.38 28.22 -14.36
CA GLN A 76 -4.53 29.28 -13.80
C GLN A 76 -3.26 29.56 -14.61
N LEU A 77 -3.04 28.85 -15.72
CA LEU A 77 -1.90 29.10 -16.60
C LEU A 77 -2.05 30.46 -17.32
N PRO A 78 -0.95 31.19 -17.54
CA PRO A 78 -0.95 32.41 -18.33
C PRO A 78 -1.46 32.16 -19.75
N GLU A 79 -2.13 33.17 -20.35
CA GLU A 79 -2.72 33.07 -21.71
C GLU A 79 -1.70 32.74 -22.80
N ASN A 80 -0.43 33.12 -22.60
CA ASN A 80 0.68 32.79 -23.51
C ASN A 80 1.23 31.36 -23.33
N THR A 81 0.50 30.46 -22.66
CA THR A 81 0.90 29.06 -22.47
C THR A 81 0.17 28.15 -23.45
N ARG A 82 0.92 27.27 -24.12
CA ARG A 82 0.36 26.18 -24.94
C ARG A 82 0.54 24.87 -24.20
N VAL A 83 -0.51 24.09 -24.09
CA VAL A 83 -0.52 22.85 -23.29
C VAL A 83 -0.81 21.68 -24.18
N ALA A 84 0.01 20.63 -24.07
CA ALA A 84 -0.30 19.29 -24.49
C ALA A 84 -0.66 18.44 -23.25
N LEU A 85 -1.86 17.88 -23.21
CA LEU A 85 -2.33 17.06 -22.10
C LEU A 85 -2.58 15.62 -22.53
N VAL A 86 -1.76 14.69 -22.05
CA VAL A 86 -1.89 13.25 -22.32
C VAL A 86 -2.41 12.55 -21.05
N LEU A 87 -3.67 12.06 -21.11
CA LEU A 87 -4.37 11.52 -19.93
C LEU A 87 -4.14 10.02 -19.71
N ASN A 88 -3.77 9.26 -20.73
CA ASN A 88 -3.54 7.82 -20.63
C ASN A 88 -2.37 7.39 -21.51
N PRO A 89 -1.15 7.47 -21.03
CA PRO A 89 0.05 7.30 -21.84
C PRO A 89 0.48 5.83 -22.00
N ARG A 90 -0.44 4.88 -22.13
CA ARG A 90 -0.11 3.51 -22.55
C ARG A 90 0.15 3.45 -24.06
N LEU A 91 1.12 4.22 -24.49
CA LEU A 91 1.44 4.45 -25.87
C LEU A 91 2.88 4.01 -26.15
N SER A 92 3.14 3.54 -27.36
CA SER A 92 4.52 3.40 -27.85
C SER A 92 5.22 4.78 -27.94
N PRO A 93 6.53 4.86 -28.01
CA PRO A 93 7.23 6.13 -28.16
C PRO A 93 6.77 6.98 -29.34
N ALA A 94 6.47 6.35 -30.48
CA ALA A 94 5.99 7.05 -31.68
C ALA A 94 4.57 7.60 -31.46
N GLU A 95 3.64 6.78 -30.93
CA GLU A 95 2.26 7.18 -30.64
C GLU A 95 2.22 8.30 -29.59
N LEU A 96 3.10 8.29 -28.60
CA LEU A 96 3.20 9.37 -27.63
C LEU A 96 3.59 10.69 -28.28
N LEU A 97 4.61 10.69 -29.15
CA LEU A 97 5.03 11.89 -29.88
C LEU A 97 3.94 12.39 -30.84
N GLU A 98 3.21 11.48 -31.51
CA GLU A 98 2.05 11.83 -32.34
C GLU A 98 0.97 12.51 -31.50
N THR A 99 0.61 11.91 -30.35
CA THR A 99 -0.39 12.48 -29.44
C THR A 99 0.01 13.87 -28.95
N ILE A 100 1.29 14.05 -28.57
CA ILE A 100 1.81 15.37 -28.16
C ILE A 100 1.68 16.39 -29.31
N ALA A 101 2.01 16.01 -30.53
CA ALA A 101 1.90 16.89 -31.69
C ALA A 101 0.44 17.24 -32.00
N GLU A 102 -0.48 16.25 -31.93
CA GLU A 102 -1.93 16.45 -32.12
C GLU A 102 -2.54 17.36 -31.04
N GLU A 103 -2.14 17.20 -29.77
CA GLU A 103 -2.56 18.09 -28.67
C GLU A 103 -2.09 19.55 -28.88
N LEU A 104 -0.89 19.73 -29.45
CA LEU A 104 -0.38 21.03 -29.85
C LEU A 104 -0.96 21.56 -31.16
N LYS A 105 -1.94 20.85 -31.76
CA LYS A 105 -2.64 21.18 -33.01
C LYS A 105 -1.71 21.19 -34.24
N LEU A 106 -0.67 20.34 -34.23
CA LEU A 106 0.26 20.19 -35.35
C LEU A 106 -0.27 19.17 -36.36
N ALA A 107 -0.04 19.45 -37.64
CA ALA A 107 -0.39 18.52 -38.70
C ALA A 107 0.67 17.41 -38.78
N VAL A 108 0.38 16.24 -38.21
CA VAL A 108 1.31 15.12 -38.16
C VAL A 108 1.63 14.56 -39.55
N GLY A 109 0.63 14.48 -40.44
CA GLY A 109 0.80 14.18 -41.88
C GLY A 109 1.80 13.07 -42.20
N SER A 110 2.85 13.42 -42.94
CA SER A 110 3.93 12.50 -43.34
C SER A 110 4.91 12.14 -42.22
N ALA A 111 4.84 12.81 -41.06
CA ALA A 111 5.69 12.49 -39.90
C ALA A 111 5.19 11.28 -39.11
N ARG A 112 3.93 10.83 -39.36
CA ARG A 112 3.29 9.71 -38.66
C ARG A 112 4.13 8.43 -38.75
N GLY A 113 4.33 7.76 -37.61
CA GLY A 113 5.13 6.53 -37.49
C GLY A 113 6.65 6.74 -37.47
N SER A 114 7.16 7.94 -37.78
CA SER A 114 8.59 8.23 -37.76
C SER A 114 8.98 9.06 -36.53
N ILE A 115 9.61 8.42 -35.54
CA ILE A 115 10.10 9.12 -34.32
C ILE A 115 10.95 10.33 -34.73
N LYS A 116 11.86 10.18 -35.68
CA LYS A 116 12.71 11.28 -36.15
C LYS A 116 11.89 12.45 -36.68
N ALA A 117 10.96 12.18 -37.62
CA ALA A 117 10.16 13.24 -38.22
C ALA A 117 9.25 13.93 -37.21
N LEU A 118 8.71 13.18 -36.21
CA LEU A 118 7.90 13.73 -35.13
C LEU A 118 8.74 14.62 -34.20
N VAL A 119 9.95 14.20 -33.83
CA VAL A 119 10.86 15.00 -33.03
C VAL A 119 11.25 16.28 -33.78
N ASP A 120 11.57 16.20 -35.07
CA ASP A 120 11.90 17.37 -35.90
C ASP A 120 10.72 18.34 -35.98
N LEU A 121 9.48 17.84 -36.14
CA LEU A 121 8.25 18.62 -36.14
C LEU A 121 8.03 19.35 -34.82
N LEU A 122 8.15 18.64 -33.69
CA LEU A 122 8.01 19.21 -32.36
C LEU A 122 9.10 20.25 -32.06
N ASN A 123 10.34 19.97 -32.46
CA ASN A 123 11.45 20.89 -32.30
C ASN A 123 11.22 22.21 -33.05
N HIS A 124 10.76 22.15 -34.30
CA HIS A 124 10.39 23.36 -35.07
C HIS A 124 9.30 24.17 -34.36
N TYR A 125 8.24 23.49 -33.93
CA TYR A 125 7.16 24.14 -33.20
C TYR A 125 7.63 24.82 -31.90
N LEU A 126 8.49 24.18 -31.12
CA LEU A 126 9.01 24.72 -29.87
C LEU A 126 9.83 25.98 -30.11
N LEU A 127 10.64 26.03 -31.19
CA LEU A 127 11.38 27.21 -31.57
C LEU A 127 10.49 28.35 -32.05
N ASP A 128 9.47 28.04 -32.85
CA ASP A 128 8.50 29.02 -33.34
C ASP A 128 7.65 29.58 -32.18
N ALA A 129 7.21 28.73 -31.26
CA ALA A 129 6.49 29.15 -30.07
C ALA A 129 7.33 30.10 -29.21
N TYR A 130 8.60 29.76 -29.01
CA TYR A 130 9.53 30.62 -28.28
C TYR A 130 9.70 31.97 -28.95
N ALA A 131 9.89 32.01 -30.28
CA ALA A 131 10.03 33.27 -31.04
C ALA A 131 8.78 34.17 -30.91
N GLN A 132 7.59 33.58 -30.68
CA GLN A 132 6.34 34.28 -30.42
C GLN A 132 6.11 34.63 -28.93
N GLY A 133 7.04 34.33 -28.04
CA GLY A 133 6.91 34.56 -26.61
C GLY A 133 5.94 33.58 -25.91
N LEU A 134 5.59 32.47 -26.58
CA LEU A 134 4.74 31.44 -26.02
C LEU A 134 5.55 30.45 -25.19
N ARG A 135 4.94 29.92 -24.17
CA ARG A 135 5.46 28.82 -23.33
C ARG A 135 4.78 27.52 -23.70
N VAL A 136 5.52 26.42 -23.72
CA VAL A 136 4.96 25.10 -24.02
C VAL A 136 5.08 24.22 -22.79
N VAL A 137 3.98 23.62 -22.38
CA VAL A 137 3.87 22.73 -21.22
C VAL A 137 3.31 21.40 -21.68
N LEU A 138 3.98 20.31 -21.37
CA LEU A 138 3.51 18.95 -21.55
C LEU A 138 3.09 18.37 -20.20
N ILE A 139 1.83 17.95 -20.09
CA ILE A 139 1.31 17.28 -18.89
C ILE A 139 1.04 15.82 -19.24
N LEU A 140 1.71 14.91 -18.54
CA LEU A 140 1.53 13.47 -18.67
C LEU A 140 0.85 12.95 -17.41
N ASP A 141 -0.45 12.64 -17.48
CA ASP A 141 -1.18 12.03 -16.35
C ASP A 141 -1.01 10.52 -16.40
N GLU A 142 -1.07 9.85 -15.25
CA GLU A 142 -0.81 8.41 -15.09
C GLU A 142 0.57 7.98 -15.68
N ALA A 143 1.59 8.84 -15.53
CA ALA A 143 2.92 8.68 -16.15
C ALA A 143 3.65 7.38 -15.72
N GLN A 144 3.26 6.71 -14.64
CA GLN A 144 3.78 5.38 -14.31
C GLN A 144 3.46 4.32 -15.38
N ASN A 145 2.47 4.57 -16.23
CA ASN A 145 2.09 3.67 -17.33
C ASN A 145 2.97 3.81 -18.59
N LEU A 146 3.76 4.90 -18.70
CA LEU A 146 4.73 5.06 -19.81
C LEU A 146 5.79 3.97 -19.74
N SER A 147 6.23 3.48 -20.91
CA SER A 147 7.42 2.63 -20.99
C SER A 147 8.69 3.43 -20.69
N THR A 148 9.80 2.74 -20.38
CA THR A 148 11.10 3.37 -20.16
C THR A 148 11.56 4.11 -21.42
N GLU A 149 11.33 3.50 -22.59
CA GLU A 149 11.68 4.08 -23.90
C GLU A 149 10.87 5.34 -24.19
N ALA A 150 9.57 5.36 -23.83
CA ALA A 150 8.72 6.55 -23.99
C ALA A 150 9.18 7.70 -23.08
N LEU A 151 9.52 7.41 -21.82
CA LEU A 151 10.07 8.40 -20.89
C LEU A 151 11.42 8.95 -21.39
N GLU A 152 12.23 8.10 -22.01
CA GLU A 152 13.51 8.53 -22.58
C GLU A 152 13.30 9.44 -23.81
N GLN A 153 12.30 9.17 -24.67
CA GLN A 153 11.94 10.08 -25.78
C GLN A 153 11.46 11.44 -25.24
N VAL A 154 10.65 11.43 -24.19
CA VAL A 154 10.20 12.68 -23.53
C VAL A 154 11.40 13.45 -22.94
N ARG A 155 12.39 12.76 -22.37
CA ARG A 155 13.65 13.38 -21.90
C ARG A 155 14.40 14.04 -23.06
N LEU A 156 14.48 13.38 -24.20
CA LEU A 156 15.18 13.91 -25.38
C LEU A 156 14.54 15.22 -25.88
N LEU A 157 13.23 15.37 -25.82
CA LEU A 157 12.56 16.63 -26.18
C LEU A 157 13.01 17.82 -25.30
N THR A 158 13.41 17.58 -24.04
CA THR A 158 13.92 18.64 -23.17
C THR A 158 15.36 19.06 -23.45
N ASN A 159 16.05 18.43 -24.39
CA ASN A 159 17.37 18.86 -24.82
C ASN A 159 17.32 20.16 -25.62
N LEU A 160 16.13 20.54 -26.12
CA LEU A 160 15.96 21.79 -26.83
C LEU A 160 15.95 22.96 -25.84
N GLU A 161 17.01 23.75 -25.90
CA GLU A 161 17.20 24.90 -25.03
C GLU A 161 17.82 26.07 -25.77
N THR A 162 17.57 27.27 -25.30
CA THR A 162 18.32 28.47 -25.66
C THR A 162 19.43 28.67 -24.62
N PRO A 163 20.37 29.59 -24.84
CA PRO A 163 21.38 29.90 -23.83
C PRO A 163 20.81 30.34 -22.47
N THR A 164 19.55 30.74 -22.43
CA THR A 164 18.93 31.33 -21.24
C THR A 164 17.76 30.49 -20.64
N GLN A 165 17.13 29.59 -21.43
CA GLN A 165 15.97 28.83 -20.93
C GLN A 165 15.66 27.57 -21.75
N LYS A 166 14.96 26.62 -21.12
CA LYS A 166 14.36 25.45 -21.75
C LYS A 166 13.09 25.84 -22.50
N LEU A 167 12.83 25.21 -23.64
CA LEU A 167 11.67 25.51 -24.49
C LEU A 167 10.42 24.71 -24.11
N LEU A 168 10.61 23.57 -23.41
CA LEU A 168 9.53 22.69 -22.99
C LEU A 168 9.59 22.44 -21.49
N GLN A 169 8.48 22.68 -20.81
CA GLN A 169 8.27 22.27 -19.42
C GLN A 169 7.42 21.00 -19.39
N ILE A 170 7.84 20.01 -18.60
CA ILE A 170 7.12 18.74 -18.50
C ILE A 170 6.65 18.51 -17.06
N ILE A 171 5.36 18.13 -16.92
CA ILE A 171 4.77 17.78 -15.65
C ILE A 171 4.37 16.29 -15.71
N LEU A 172 4.99 15.49 -14.84
CA LEU A 172 4.69 14.08 -14.68
C LEU A 172 3.74 13.91 -13.48
N LEU A 173 2.50 13.52 -13.74
CA LEU A 173 1.54 13.15 -12.71
C LEU A 173 1.45 11.64 -12.64
N GLY A 174 1.45 11.06 -11.45
CA GLY A 174 1.38 9.61 -11.35
C GLY A 174 1.15 9.10 -9.93
N GLN A 175 1.06 7.78 -9.85
CA GLN A 175 0.99 7.04 -8.58
C GLN A 175 2.39 6.92 -7.97
N PRO A 176 2.52 6.45 -6.71
CA PRO A 176 3.83 6.27 -6.06
C PRO A 176 4.82 5.45 -6.90
N GLU A 177 4.34 4.49 -7.70
CA GLU A 177 5.14 3.65 -8.60
C GLU A 177 5.92 4.46 -9.65
N LEU A 178 5.49 5.69 -9.95
CA LEU A 178 6.26 6.59 -10.81
C LEU A 178 7.61 6.96 -10.18
N ARG A 179 7.69 7.07 -8.86
CA ARG A 179 8.94 7.35 -8.14
C ARG A 179 9.91 6.18 -8.26
N ASP A 180 9.38 4.96 -8.11
CA ASP A 180 10.17 3.74 -8.21
C ASP A 180 10.69 3.58 -9.65
N LYS A 181 9.82 3.80 -10.64
CA LYS A 181 10.20 3.79 -12.05
C LYS A 181 11.30 4.81 -12.38
N LEU A 182 11.17 6.05 -11.91
CA LEU A 182 12.17 7.10 -12.14
C LEU A 182 13.50 6.87 -11.38
N SER A 183 13.53 5.95 -10.43
CA SER A 183 14.76 5.54 -9.73
C SER A 183 15.55 4.45 -10.45
N LEU A 184 15.00 3.86 -11.52
CA LEU A 184 15.68 2.86 -12.33
C LEU A 184 16.98 3.44 -12.94
N PRO A 185 18.05 2.62 -13.07
CA PRO A 185 19.33 3.05 -13.63
C PRO A 185 19.20 3.67 -15.02
N GLU A 186 18.33 3.13 -15.87
CA GLU A 186 18.08 3.57 -17.24
C GLU A 186 17.48 4.98 -17.27
N LEU A 187 16.69 5.38 -16.27
CA LEU A 187 16.04 6.69 -16.18
C LEU A 187 16.79 7.70 -15.29
N ARG A 188 17.99 7.36 -14.85
CA ARG A 188 18.82 8.22 -13.97
C ARG A 188 19.01 9.64 -14.54
N GLN A 189 19.22 9.76 -15.85
CA GLN A 189 19.41 11.06 -16.49
C GLN A 189 18.11 11.90 -16.47
N LEU A 190 16.96 11.27 -16.66
CA LEU A 190 15.66 11.93 -16.53
C LEU A 190 15.42 12.36 -15.07
N SER A 191 15.68 11.46 -14.13
CA SER A 191 15.51 11.74 -12.70
C SER A 191 16.35 12.92 -12.21
N GLN A 192 17.54 13.12 -12.75
CA GLN A 192 18.41 14.28 -12.45
C GLN A 192 17.86 15.60 -12.99
N ARG A 193 16.97 15.55 -14.00
CA ARG A 193 16.32 16.73 -14.58
C ARG A 193 15.00 17.10 -13.91
N VAL A 194 14.55 16.33 -12.92
CA VAL A 194 13.36 16.65 -12.12
C VAL A 194 13.72 17.75 -11.14
N THR A 195 13.27 18.95 -11.42
CA THR A 195 13.58 20.17 -10.64
C THR A 195 12.69 20.31 -9.40
N ALA A 196 11.47 19.77 -9.45
CA ALA A 196 10.55 19.77 -8.32
C ALA A 196 9.87 18.42 -8.18
N ARG A 197 9.80 17.91 -6.94
CA ARG A 197 9.09 16.70 -6.58
C ARG A 197 8.12 17.00 -5.47
N TYR A 198 6.86 16.68 -5.71
CA TYR A 198 5.82 16.79 -4.70
C TYR A 198 5.06 15.47 -4.57
N HIS A 199 4.75 15.09 -3.34
CA HIS A 199 3.93 13.92 -3.07
C HIS A 199 2.66 14.35 -2.35
N LEU A 200 1.53 14.17 -3.03
CA LEU A 200 0.22 14.53 -2.52
C LEU A 200 -0.28 13.45 -1.56
N MET A 201 -0.23 13.78 -0.29
CA MET A 201 -0.72 12.91 0.78
C MET A 201 -2.25 12.92 0.83
N PRO A 202 -2.90 11.85 1.32
CA PRO A 202 -4.31 11.88 1.66
C PRO A 202 -4.64 12.97 2.68
N LEU A 203 -5.92 13.33 2.78
CA LEU A 203 -6.43 14.28 3.77
C LEU A 203 -6.24 13.72 5.19
N ASP A 204 -5.88 14.57 6.14
CA ASP A 204 -5.91 14.22 7.54
C ASP A 204 -7.34 14.26 8.12
N GLU A 205 -7.51 13.94 9.42
CA GLU A 205 -8.85 13.88 10.04
C GLU A 205 -9.58 15.23 10.02
N PRO A 206 -8.96 16.39 10.40
CA PRO A 206 -9.55 17.70 10.27
C PRO A 206 -9.87 18.13 8.82
N GLU A 207 -8.97 17.81 7.89
CA GLU A 207 -9.18 18.09 6.46
C GLU A 207 -10.33 17.23 5.89
N THR A 208 -10.45 15.96 6.34
CA THR A 208 -11.56 15.07 5.98
C THR A 208 -12.91 15.66 6.43
N GLU A 209 -12.99 16.17 7.67
CA GLU A 209 -14.19 16.84 8.17
C GLU A 209 -14.51 18.07 7.31
N SER A 210 -13.51 18.91 7.05
CA SER A 210 -13.66 20.13 6.25
C SER A 210 -14.09 19.81 4.82
N TYR A 211 -13.55 18.77 4.24
CA TYR A 211 -13.92 18.26 2.92
C TYR A 211 -15.39 17.83 2.85
N VAL A 212 -15.85 17.02 3.80
CA VAL A 212 -17.24 16.54 3.85
C VAL A 212 -18.20 17.71 4.06
N ARG A 213 -17.87 18.67 4.94
CA ARG A 213 -18.66 19.89 5.17
C ARG A 213 -18.76 20.76 3.91
N HIS A 214 -17.65 20.94 3.21
CA HIS A 214 -17.61 21.68 1.97
C HIS A 214 -18.56 21.06 0.93
N ARG A 215 -18.48 19.76 0.72
CA ARG A 215 -19.30 19.06 -0.28
C ARG A 215 -20.80 19.11 0.05
N ILE A 216 -21.16 18.91 1.31
CA ILE A 216 -22.55 19.08 1.78
C ILE A 216 -23.03 20.51 1.58
N GLY A 217 -22.18 21.51 1.89
CA GLY A 217 -22.52 22.92 1.71
C GLY A 217 -22.77 23.29 0.25
N VAL A 218 -21.88 22.84 -0.67
CA VAL A 218 -22.06 23.06 -2.13
C VAL A 218 -23.31 22.39 -2.64
N ALA A 219 -23.66 21.21 -2.12
CA ALA A 219 -24.90 20.50 -2.46
C ALA A 219 -26.18 21.17 -1.87
N GLY A 220 -26.07 22.34 -1.27
CA GLY A 220 -27.22 23.09 -0.72
C GLY A 220 -27.67 22.63 0.65
N GLY A 221 -26.92 21.76 1.35
CA GLY A 221 -27.27 21.21 2.65
C GLY A 221 -27.33 22.30 3.74
N LYS A 222 -28.52 22.55 4.28
CA LYS A 222 -28.75 23.48 5.40
C LYS A 222 -28.43 22.86 6.76
N ARG A 223 -28.48 21.54 6.85
CA ARG A 223 -28.14 20.74 8.04
C ARG A 223 -27.00 19.82 7.68
N PHE A 224 -26.12 19.63 8.64
CA PHE A 224 -24.98 18.70 8.45
C PHE A 224 -25.37 17.32 9.01
N PRO A 225 -25.48 16.29 8.16
CA PRO A 225 -26.05 15.00 8.57
C PRO A 225 -25.07 14.10 9.33
N PHE A 226 -23.73 14.31 9.25
CA PHE A 226 -22.76 13.43 9.88
C PHE A 226 -22.43 13.85 11.30
N SER A 227 -22.46 12.89 12.24
CA SER A 227 -21.96 13.09 13.60
C SER A 227 -20.41 13.16 13.61
N ARG A 228 -19.84 13.65 14.71
CA ARG A 228 -18.39 13.73 14.89
C ARG A 228 -17.73 12.32 14.86
N LEU A 229 -18.39 11.33 15.44
CA LEU A 229 -17.92 9.94 15.40
C LEU A 229 -18.00 9.33 14.00
N ALA A 230 -19.05 9.66 13.24
CA ALA A 230 -19.19 9.26 11.84
C ALA A 230 -18.05 9.82 10.98
N LEU A 231 -17.63 11.08 11.17
CA LEU A 231 -16.51 11.67 10.44
C LEU A 231 -15.18 11.00 10.75
N ARG A 232 -14.95 10.65 12.02
CA ARG A 232 -13.77 9.85 12.41
C ARG A 232 -13.78 8.46 11.80
N ALA A 233 -14.93 7.79 11.82
CA ALA A 233 -15.10 6.49 11.17
C ALA A 233 -14.85 6.58 9.66
N LEU A 234 -15.36 7.63 9.03
CA LEU A 234 -15.18 7.90 7.60
C LEU A 234 -13.72 8.11 7.25
N HIS A 235 -12.99 8.93 8.03
CA HIS A 235 -11.54 9.12 7.85
C HIS A 235 -10.79 7.80 8.05
N ARG A 236 -11.06 7.07 9.13
CA ARG A 236 -10.45 5.76 9.42
C ARG A 236 -10.70 4.73 8.32
N ALA A 237 -11.92 4.71 7.76
CA ALA A 237 -12.28 3.76 6.71
C ALA A 237 -11.65 4.09 5.36
N SER A 238 -11.60 5.39 5.01
CA SER A 238 -11.09 5.89 3.72
C SER A 238 -9.58 6.13 3.70
N GLY A 239 -8.91 6.16 4.87
CA GLY A 239 -7.53 6.62 5.00
C GLY A 239 -7.32 8.06 4.53
N GLY A 240 -8.38 8.90 4.53
CA GLY A 240 -8.33 10.27 4.05
C GLY A 240 -8.29 10.43 2.52
N VAL A 241 -8.48 9.36 1.76
CA VAL A 241 -8.49 9.41 0.28
C VAL A 241 -9.84 9.97 -0.21
N PRO A 242 -9.89 11.14 -0.88
CA PRO A 242 -11.13 11.81 -1.29
C PRO A 242 -12.10 10.92 -2.06
N ARG A 243 -11.61 10.10 -2.97
CA ARG A 243 -12.44 9.16 -3.73
C ARG A 243 -13.14 8.15 -2.82
N LEU A 244 -12.43 7.60 -1.85
CA LEU A 244 -13.00 6.64 -0.90
C LEU A 244 -13.95 7.33 0.08
N ILE A 245 -13.62 8.55 0.52
CA ILE A 245 -14.51 9.39 1.33
C ILE A 245 -15.85 9.54 0.61
N ASN A 246 -15.84 9.91 -0.68
CA ASN A 246 -17.06 10.09 -1.46
C ASN A 246 -17.89 8.81 -1.52
N ILE A 247 -17.28 7.69 -1.88
CA ILE A 247 -18.01 6.43 -2.05
C ILE A 247 -18.63 5.96 -0.73
N VAL A 248 -17.89 6.03 0.38
CA VAL A 248 -18.37 5.59 1.69
C VAL A 248 -19.43 6.57 2.24
N ALA A 249 -19.21 7.88 2.10
CA ALA A 249 -20.15 8.90 2.57
C ALA A 249 -21.49 8.85 1.80
N GLU A 250 -21.46 8.69 0.49
CA GLU A 250 -22.67 8.50 -0.33
C GLU A 250 -23.44 7.27 0.11
N ARG A 251 -22.74 6.16 0.33
CA ARG A 251 -23.35 4.91 0.80
C ARG A 251 -23.93 5.05 2.20
N ALA A 252 -23.27 5.79 3.09
CA ALA A 252 -23.75 6.05 4.44
C ALA A 252 -25.03 6.90 4.43
N LEU A 253 -25.13 7.93 3.56
CA LEU A 253 -26.36 8.72 3.38
C LEU A 253 -27.51 7.85 2.89
N LEU A 254 -27.28 6.98 1.92
CA LEU A 254 -28.30 6.06 1.41
C LEU A 254 -28.76 5.07 2.50
N ALA A 255 -27.82 4.52 3.28
CA ALA A 255 -28.15 3.62 4.39
C ALA A 255 -28.96 4.33 5.48
N GLY A 256 -28.59 5.56 5.84
CA GLY A 256 -29.32 6.36 6.82
C GLY A 256 -30.75 6.71 6.35
N TYR A 257 -30.91 7.03 5.07
CA TYR A 257 -32.24 7.22 4.47
C TYR A 257 -33.12 5.96 4.57
N VAL A 258 -32.57 4.79 4.26
CA VAL A 258 -33.30 3.51 4.35
C VAL A 258 -33.69 3.18 5.80
N SER A 259 -32.88 3.59 6.77
CA SER A 259 -33.10 3.37 8.20
C SER A 259 -33.93 4.50 8.87
N ASP A 260 -34.38 5.50 8.10
CA ASP A 260 -35.07 6.71 8.58
C ASP A 260 -34.26 7.49 9.65
N GLU A 261 -32.92 7.51 9.50
CA GLU A 261 -32.01 8.19 10.41
C GLU A 261 -31.57 9.55 9.83
N PRO A 262 -32.02 10.67 10.39
CA PRO A 262 -31.65 12.02 9.91
C PRO A 262 -30.21 12.39 10.25
N GLN A 263 -29.55 11.66 11.14
CA GLN A 263 -28.16 11.86 11.52
C GLN A 263 -27.36 10.58 11.36
N ILE A 264 -26.33 10.66 10.54
CA ILE A 264 -25.41 9.55 10.28
C ILE A 264 -24.49 9.35 11.47
N GLY A 265 -24.60 8.18 12.09
CA GLY A 265 -23.75 7.71 13.17
C GLY A 265 -22.50 6.94 12.69
N GLU A 266 -21.65 6.56 13.64
CA GLU A 266 -20.47 5.73 13.37
C GLU A 266 -20.87 4.37 12.77
N ASP A 267 -21.90 3.74 13.31
CA ASP A 267 -22.37 2.41 12.87
C ASP A 267 -22.80 2.38 11.40
N LEU A 268 -23.46 3.45 10.91
CA LEU A 268 -23.87 3.57 9.52
C LEU A 268 -22.67 3.72 8.58
N VAL A 269 -21.67 4.49 9.02
CA VAL A 269 -20.42 4.66 8.25
C VAL A 269 -19.62 3.37 8.21
N ASP A 270 -19.47 2.68 9.35
CA ASP A 270 -18.77 1.38 9.40
C ASP A 270 -19.49 0.33 8.54
N HIS A 271 -20.83 0.31 8.56
CA HIS A 271 -21.61 -0.57 7.69
C HIS A 271 -21.42 -0.25 6.21
N ALA A 272 -21.49 1.03 5.84
CA ALA A 272 -21.23 1.48 4.47
C ALA A 272 -19.80 1.15 4.01
N ALA A 273 -18.83 1.33 4.89
CA ALA A 273 -17.43 1.02 4.61
C ALA A 273 -17.20 -0.49 4.41
N ASP A 274 -17.80 -1.34 5.26
CA ASP A 274 -17.70 -2.79 5.12
C ASP A 274 -18.29 -3.28 3.78
N GLU A 275 -19.40 -2.67 3.35
CA GLU A 275 -20.02 -2.99 2.07
C GLU A 275 -19.17 -2.53 0.89
N VAL A 276 -18.69 -1.28 0.90
CA VAL A 276 -17.89 -0.68 -0.19
C VAL A 276 -16.53 -1.33 -0.32
N LEU A 277 -15.88 -1.62 0.82
CA LEU A 277 -14.51 -2.13 0.86
C LEU A 277 -14.44 -3.67 0.96
N ASN A 278 -15.59 -4.36 0.85
CA ASN A 278 -15.71 -5.82 0.99
C ASN A 278 -15.06 -6.35 2.27
N ARG A 279 -15.14 -5.60 3.37
CA ARG A 279 -14.58 -6.04 4.66
C ARG A 279 -15.51 -7.05 5.32
N PRO A 280 -15.03 -8.21 5.77
CA PRO A 280 -15.88 -9.19 6.46
C PRO A 280 -16.43 -8.61 7.77
N ARG A 281 -17.74 -8.72 7.97
CA ARG A 281 -18.46 -8.19 9.13
C ARG A 281 -17.85 -8.64 10.46
N ARG A 282 -17.28 -7.74 11.21
CA ARG A 282 -16.70 -7.98 12.56
C ARG A 282 -17.72 -8.47 13.59
N ARG A 283 -19.01 -8.13 13.43
CA ARG A 283 -20.09 -8.44 14.40
C ARG A 283 -20.42 -9.94 14.53
N VAL A 284 -20.33 -10.72 13.47
CA VAL A 284 -20.58 -12.17 13.53
C VAL A 284 -19.53 -12.85 14.42
N ARG A 285 -18.29 -12.36 14.40
CA ARG A 285 -17.19 -12.91 15.20
C ARG A 285 -17.36 -12.63 16.72
N GLN A 286 -17.90 -11.46 17.08
CA GLN A 286 -18.18 -11.12 18.50
C GLN A 286 -19.37 -11.93 19.04
N ALA A 287 -20.44 -12.11 18.27
CA ALA A 287 -21.56 -12.95 18.68
C ALA A 287 -21.14 -14.41 18.86
N TRP A 288 -20.28 -14.93 17.99
CA TRP A 288 -19.71 -16.29 18.14
C TRP A 288 -18.77 -16.41 19.35
N LEU A 289 -17.98 -15.37 19.66
CA LEU A 289 -17.13 -15.36 20.85
C LEU A 289 -17.93 -15.29 22.14
N VAL A 290 -18.99 -14.49 22.18
CA VAL A 290 -19.90 -14.43 23.34
C VAL A 290 -20.67 -15.75 23.49
N GLY A 291 -21.13 -16.35 22.39
CA GLY A 291 -21.76 -17.66 22.40
C GLY A 291 -20.83 -18.78 22.88
N ALA A 292 -19.59 -18.80 22.38
CA ALA A 292 -18.56 -19.76 22.79
C ALA A 292 -18.17 -19.59 24.26
N ALA A 293 -18.03 -18.34 24.75
CA ALA A 293 -17.75 -18.06 26.15
C ALA A 293 -18.92 -18.53 27.08
N ALA A 294 -20.17 -18.33 26.65
CA ALA A 294 -21.35 -18.80 27.40
C ALA A 294 -21.40 -20.34 27.44
N VAL A 295 -21.08 -21.02 26.34
CA VAL A 295 -21.02 -22.50 26.30
C VAL A 295 -19.87 -23.02 27.18
N LEU A 296 -18.69 -22.39 27.12
CA LEU A 296 -17.56 -22.76 27.99
C LEU A 296 -17.88 -22.55 29.47
N ALA A 297 -18.56 -21.46 29.83
CA ALA A 297 -18.99 -21.21 31.21
C ALA A 297 -20.00 -22.24 31.67
N ALA A 298 -20.95 -22.63 30.81
CA ALA A 298 -21.94 -23.68 31.14
C ALA A 298 -21.29 -25.05 31.32
N VAL A 299 -20.36 -25.42 30.45
CA VAL A 299 -19.58 -26.68 30.53
C VAL A 299 -18.71 -26.70 31.81
N SER A 300 -18.03 -25.58 32.11
CA SER A 300 -17.24 -25.44 33.34
C SER A 300 -18.08 -25.58 34.61
N LEU A 301 -19.30 -25.02 34.61
CA LEU A 301 -20.22 -25.15 35.72
C LEU A 301 -20.71 -26.59 35.92
N VAL A 302 -20.99 -27.31 34.82
CA VAL A 302 -21.39 -28.73 34.86
C VAL A 302 -20.24 -29.60 35.32
N VAL A 303 -19.04 -29.39 34.86
CA VAL A 303 -17.82 -30.09 35.28
C VAL A 303 -17.54 -29.82 36.75
N TRP A 304 -17.65 -28.57 37.22
CA TRP A 304 -17.45 -28.20 38.63
C TRP A 304 -18.50 -28.87 39.54
N ARG A 305 -19.74 -28.90 39.10
CA ARG A 305 -20.85 -29.51 39.86
C ARG A 305 -20.78 -31.03 39.98
N ASN A 306 -20.18 -31.69 38.98
CA ASN A 306 -20.02 -33.15 38.92
C ASN A 306 -18.58 -33.60 39.25
N TRP A 307 -17.72 -32.70 39.75
CA TRP A 307 -16.36 -33.07 40.12
C TRP A 307 -16.39 -34.00 41.32
N PRO A 308 -15.87 -35.23 41.22
CA PRO A 308 -15.81 -36.15 42.37
C PRO A 308 -14.95 -35.55 43.47
N GLN A 309 -15.51 -35.41 44.67
CA GLN A 309 -14.71 -34.99 45.81
C GLN A 309 -13.68 -36.07 46.09
N ALA A 310 -12.41 -35.72 45.92
CA ALA A 310 -11.30 -36.61 46.18
C ALA A 310 -11.26 -36.96 47.69
N PRO A 311 -11.05 -38.24 48.06
CA PRO A 311 -10.80 -38.64 49.45
C PRO A 311 -9.52 -37.92 49.97
N ALA A 312 -9.55 -37.58 51.27
CA ALA A 312 -8.46 -36.82 51.90
C ALA A 312 -7.10 -37.47 51.66
N PRO A 313 -6.04 -36.71 51.30
CA PRO A 313 -4.75 -37.24 50.96
C PRO A 313 -4.06 -37.86 52.20
N ILE A 314 -3.61 -39.11 52.05
CA ILE A 314 -2.60 -39.70 52.95
C ILE A 314 -1.31 -38.97 52.69
N VAL A 315 -0.79 -38.25 53.68
CA VAL A 315 0.50 -37.54 53.62
C VAL A 315 1.60 -38.59 53.62
N ILE A 316 2.12 -38.90 52.43
CA ILE A 316 3.45 -39.52 52.25
C ILE A 316 4.37 -38.38 51.89
N ALA A 317 5.34 -38.05 52.73
CA ALA A 317 6.37 -37.09 52.45
C ALA A 317 7.20 -37.58 51.24
N ALA A 318 6.91 -37.07 50.04
CA ALA A 318 7.73 -37.26 48.89
C ALA A 318 8.79 -36.17 48.83
N VAL A 319 10.03 -36.55 48.81
CA VAL A 319 11.20 -35.72 48.55
C VAL A 319 11.01 -35.05 47.20
N GLU A 320 10.89 -33.75 47.19
CA GLU A 320 10.75 -32.90 46.01
C GLU A 320 12.06 -32.94 45.22
N PRO A 321 12.06 -33.35 43.94
CA PRO A 321 13.25 -33.21 43.11
C PRO A 321 13.50 -31.70 42.92
N ALA A 322 14.70 -31.25 43.22
CA ALA A 322 15.12 -29.86 43.07
C ALA A 322 14.77 -29.32 41.68
N ARG A 323 13.83 -28.40 41.63
CA ARG A 323 13.44 -27.65 40.42
C ARG A 323 14.67 -26.85 39.99
N ALA A 324 15.13 -27.08 38.78
CA ALA A 324 16.15 -26.23 38.18
C ALA A 324 15.68 -24.76 38.23
N PRO A 325 16.55 -23.82 38.57
CA PRO A 325 16.17 -22.40 38.73
C PRO A 325 15.58 -21.93 37.40
N GLU A 326 14.31 -21.49 37.42
CA GLU A 326 13.71 -20.74 36.32
C GLU A 326 14.63 -19.53 36.06
N PRO A 327 15.01 -19.26 34.79
CA PRO A 327 15.76 -18.06 34.46
C PRO A 327 14.98 -16.81 34.93
N PRO A 328 15.65 -15.80 35.44
CA PRO A 328 15.00 -14.61 35.98
C PRO A 328 14.02 -14.03 34.95
N ARG A 329 12.79 -13.76 35.36
CA ARG A 329 11.72 -13.17 34.55
C ARG A 329 12.05 -11.69 34.30
N GLU A 330 12.94 -11.46 33.35
CA GLU A 330 13.24 -10.10 32.86
C GLU A 330 12.08 -9.60 32.02
N SER A 331 11.59 -8.39 32.26
CA SER A 331 10.56 -7.78 31.43
C SER A 331 11.15 -7.36 30.07
N LEU A 332 10.35 -7.37 29.00
CA LEU A 332 10.79 -6.94 27.67
C LEU A 332 11.34 -5.49 27.72
N ARG A 333 10.71 -4.63 28.52
CA ARG A 333 11.14 -3.24 28.70
C ARG A 333 12.56 -3.15 29.27
N GLU A 334 12.89 -3.93 30.31
CA GLU A 334 14.22 -3.99 30.88
C GLU A 334 15.24 -4.55 29.89
N ALA A 335 14.84 -5.60 29.16
CA ALA A 335 15.66 -6.19 28.11
C ALA A 335 15.99 -5.19 27.00
N LEU A 336 15.00 -4.41 26.52
CA LEU A 336 15.18 -3.41 25.47
C LEU A 336 16.04 -2.22 25.95
N SER A 337 15.85 -1.76 27.20
CA SER A 337 16.62 -0.64 27.74
C SER A 337 18.13 -0.92 27.88
N SER A 338 18.50 -2.19 27.98
CA SER A 338 19.89 -2.65 28.07
C SER A 338 20.57 -2.93 26.72
N VAL A 339 19.86 -2.74 25.61
CA VAL A 339 20.39 -3.00 24.26
C VAL A 339 21.36 -1.91 23.83
N ALA A 340 22.59 -2.29 23.52
CA ALA A 340 23.64 -1.37 23.06
C ALA A 340 23.34 -0.80 21.65
N GLU A 341 23.86 0.39 21.36
CA GLU A 341 23.81 0.95 20.01
C GLU A 341 24.50 0.00 19.01
N GLY A 342 23.82 -0.31 17.89
CA GLY A 342 24.35 -1.20 16.85
C GLY A 342 23.99 -2.68 17.02
N ALA A 343 23.30 -3.08 18.08
CA ALA A 343 22.81 -4.46 18.26
C ALA A 343 21.86 -4.93 17.13
N GLU A 344 21.22 -3.99 16.43
CA GLU A 344 20.41 -4.26 15.23
C GLU A 344 21.20 -5.03 14.16
N LEU A 345 22.48 -4.70 13.97
CA LEU A 345 23.35 -5.40 13.03
C LEU A 345 23.63 -6.83 13.50
N GLY A 346 23.65 -7.08 14.80
CA GLY A 346 23.73 -8.41 15.38
C GLY A 346 22.52 -9.27 15.04
N ALA A 347 21.32 -8.74 15.25
CA ALA A 347 20.06 -9.41 14.90
C ALA A 347 19.98 -9.73 13.38
N TRP A 348 20.42 -8.80 12.52
CA TRP A 348 20.56 -9.04 11.08
C TRP A 348 21.59 -10.12 10.75
N THR A 349 22.74 -10.11 11.41
CA THR A 349 23.79 -11.13 11.24
C THR A 349 23.23 -12.52 11.57
N HIS A 350 22.50 -12.65 12.66
CA HIS A 350 21.88 -13.90 13.06
C HIS A 350 20.79 -14.35 12.07
N LEU A 351 19.94 -13.42 11.58
CA LEU A 351 18.95 -13.74 10.54
C LEU A 351 19.62 -14.26 9.27
N LEU A 352 20.65 -13.57 8.76
CA LEU A 352 21.40 -14.01 7.57
C LEU A 352 22.07 -15.37 7.79
N ALA A 353 22.63 -15.60 8.98
CA ALA A 353 23.23 -16.89 9.34
C ALA A 353 22.20 -18.04 9.35
N LEU A 354 20.99 -17.83 9.88
CA LEU A 354 19.90 -18.82 9.84
C LEU A 354 19.55 -19.18 8.39
N TRP A 355 19.58 -18.23 7.47
CA TRP A 355 19.33 -18.45 6.04
C TRP A 355 20.57 -18.95 5.28
N LYS A 356 21.70 -19.17 5.97
CA LYS A 356 22.98 -19.61 5.38
C LYS A 356 23.44 -18.68 4.25
N VAL A 357 23.28 -17.38 4.45
CA VAL A 357 23.82 -16.34 3.56
C VAL A 357 25.25 -16.06 3.98
N ASP A 358 26.18 -16.16 3.04
CA ASP A 358 27.62 -15.96 3.30
C ASP A 358 27.89 -14.47 3.63
N PRO A 359 28.37 -14.15 4.85
CA PRO A 359 28.64 -12.75 5.24
C PRO A 359 29.80 -12.12 4.46
N GLN A 360 30.61 -12.90 3.75
CA GLN A 360 31.65 -12.36 2.86
C GLN A 360 31.07 -11.84 1.53
N ARG A 361 29.86 -12.28 1.17
CA ARG A 361 29.19 -11.91 -0.07
C ARG A 361 28.17 -10.79 0.09
N VAL A 362 27.72 -10.53 1.32
CA VAL A 362 26.70 -9.51 1.63
C VAL A 362 27.13 -8.73 2.86
N ALA A 363 27.38 -7.45 2.69
CA ALA A 363 27.62 -6.58 3.84
C ALA A 363 26.31 -6.45 4.66
N VAL A 364 26.36 -6.79 5.96
CA VAL A 364 25.19 -6.74 6.86
C VAL A 364 24.49 -5.37 6.83
N ARG A 365 25.27 -4.27 6.72
CA ARG A 365 24.72 -2.91 6.61
C ARG A 365 23.88 -2.69 5.35
N ASP A 366 24.23 -3.34 4.25
CA ASP A 366 23.45 -3.24 3.01
C ASP A 366 22.20 -4.11 3.07
N ALA A 367 22.30 -5.31 3.65
CA ALA A 367 21.15 -6.17 3.94
C ALA A 367 20.16 -5.47 4.90
N ALA A 368 20.64 -4.72 5.88
CA ALA A 368 19.82 -4.02 6.86
C ALA A 368 18.93 -2.92 6.25
N ARG A 369 19.25 -2.43 5.04
CA ARG A 369 18.38 -1.54 4.27
C ARG A 369 17.16 -2.26 3.68
N CYS A 370 17.15 -3.60 3.71
CA CYS A 370 16.13 -4.47 3.12
C CYS A 370 15.81 -4.11 1.66
N PRO A 371 16.81 -4.14 0.76
CA PRO A 371 16.53 -4.01 -0.67
C PRO A 371 15.70 -5.21 -1.12
N ALA A 372 14.92 -5.07 -2.19
CA ALA A 372 14.07 -6.16 -2.72
C ALA A 372 14.86 -7.46 -2.95
N ILE A 373 16.12 -7.34 -3.38
CA ILE A 373 17.07 -8.45 -3.52
C ILE A 373 18.32 -8.12 -2.69
N ILE A 374 18.57 -8.92 -1.65
CA ILE A 374 19.79 -8.81 -0.83
C ILE A 374 20.97 -9.47 -1.53
N TYR A 375 20.73 -10.62 -2.14
CA TYR A 375 21.70 -11.46 -2.83
C TYR A 375 20.97 -12.28 -3.91
N PRO A 376 21.59 -12.66 -5.03
CA PRO A 376 20.94 -13.51 -6.03
C PRO A 376 20.26 -14.72 -5.40
N GLY A 377 18.94 -14.81 -5.53
CA GLY A 377 18.11 -15.84 -4.92
C GLY A 377 17.70 -15.62 -3.45
N VAL A 378 17.99 -14.45 -2.88
CA VAL A 378 17.52 -14.05 -1.53
C VAL A 378 16.87 -12.67 -1.58
N SER A 379 15.58 -12.63 -1.31
CA SER A 379 14.77 -11.41 -1.32
C SER A 379 14.45 -10.93 0.09
N CYS A 380 14.16 -9.63 0.23
CA CYS A 380 13.74 -9.00 1.48
C CYS A 380 12.42 -8.25 1.29
N LEU A 381 11.60 -8.25 2.34
CA LEU A 381 10.33 -7.54 2.39
C LEU A 381 10.18 -6.85 3.75
N ARG A 382 9.69 -5.61 3.73
CA ARG A 382 9.07 -4.96 4.88
C ARG A 382 7.57 -5.21 4.81
N GLY A 383 7.03 -5.93 5.80
CA GLY A 383 5.64 -6.32 5.85
C GLY A 383 4.96 -5.86 7.13
N GLY A 384 3.64 -5.98 7.13
CA GLY A 384 2.80 -5.72 8.30
C GLY A 384 1.95 -6.93 8.67
N GLY A 385 1.68 -7.11 9.97
CA GLY A 385 0.85 -8.21 10.43
C GLY A 385 0.72 -8.29 11.95
N ASN A 386 0.20 -9.41 12.42
CA ASN A 386 0.07 -9.76 13.83
C ASN A 386 0.80 -11.06 14.13
N LEU A 387 0.91 -11.43 15.40
CA LEU A 387 1.58 -12.67 15.83
C LEU A 387 0.98 -13.92 15.20
N ALA A 388 -0.34 -13.96 14.96
CA ALA A 388 -0.98 -15.10 14.31
C ALA A 388 -0.52 -15.28 12.85
N LYS A 389 -0.28 -14.18 12.12
CA LYS A 389 0.29 -14.21 10.77
C LYS A 389 1.73 -14.73 10.81
N LEU A 390 2.55 -14.27 11.76
CA LEU A 390 3.94 -14.71 11.90
C LEU A 390 4.04 -16.18 12.31
N ASP A 391 3.16 -16.64 13.18
CA ASP A 391 3.05 -18.05 13.56
C ASP A 391 2.67 -18.93 12.37
N ALA A 392 1.68 -18.48 11.57
CA ALA A 392 1.28 -19.17 10.34
C ALA A 392 2.39 -19.18 9.27
N LEU A 393 3.19 -18.10 9.21
CA LEU A 393 4.34 -18.00 8.31
C LEU A 393 5.47 -18.96 8.70
N ASP A 394 5.60 -19.29 9.99
CA ASP A 394 6.59 -20.23 10.54
C ASP A 394 8.04 -19.95 10.09
N ARG A 395 8.40 -18.66 10.02
CA ARG A 395 9.74 -18.19 9.59
C ARG A 395 10.31 -17.17 10.56
N PRO A 396 11.62 -17.22 10.87
CA PRO A 396 12.28 -16.16 11.61
C PRO A 396 12.21 -14.83 10.87
N VAL A 397 11.79 -13.79 11.56
CA VAL A 397 11.65 -12.42 11.03
C VAL A 397 12.18 -11.41 12.03
N LEU A 398 12.64 -10.26 11.56
CA LEU A 398 12.99 -9.13 12.43
C LEU A 398 11.74 -8.31 12.71
N LEU A 399 11.45 -8.09 13.99
CA LEU A 399 10.35 -7.25 14.45
C LEU A 399 10.86 -5.85 14.70
N ALA A 400 10.16 -4.82 14.21
CA ALA A 400 10.43 -3.43 14.52
C ALA A 400 9.73 -3.08 15.84
N LEU A 401 10.49 -3.10 16.93
CA LEU A 401 10.03 -2.75 18.27
C LEU A 401 10.23 -1.26 18.54
N ARG A 402 9.44 -0.69 19.45
CA ARG A 402 9.59 0.68 19.91
C ARG A 402 9.83 0.72 21.41
N GLU A 403 10.90 1.39 21.81
CA GLU A 403 11.14 1.84 23.17
C GLU A 403 11.23 3.36 23.18
N GLY A 404 10.13 4.04 23.55
CA GLY A 404 10.02 5.48 23.40
C GLY A 404 10.11 5.92 21.93
N GLU A 405 11.07 6.80 21.61
CA GLU A 405 11.33 7.27 20.23
C GLU A 405 12.36 6.42 19.47
N ARG A 406 12.99 5.44 20.11
CA ARG A 406 14.02 4.60 19.47
C ARG A 406 13.40 3.39 18.78
N PRO A 407 13.57 3.22 17.47
CA PRO A 407 13.27 1.98 16.78
C PRO A 407 14.36 0.95 17.10
N LEU A 408 13.97 -0.27 17.48
CA LEU A 408 14.86 -1.40 17.72
C LEU A 408 14.43 -2.59 16.88
N LEU A 409 15.40 -3.36 16.39
CA LEU A 409 15.11 -4.61 15.67
C LEU A 409 15.43 -5.81 16.54
N ALA A 410 14.48 -6.72 16.70
CA ALA A 410 14.64 -7.98 17.40
C ALA A 410 14.26 -9.14 16.48
N LEU A 411 15.09 -10.19 16.45
CA LEU A 411 14.82 -11.37 15.63
C LEU A 411 13.89 -12.34 16.39
N LEU A 412 12.71 -12.59 15.86
CA LEU A 412 11.80 -13.62 16.35
C LEU A 412 12.34 -15.00 15.96
N THR A 413 12.71 -15.80 16.96
CA THR A 413 13.32 -17.11 16.77
C THR A 413 12.42 -18.27 17.20
N ALA A 414 11.51 -18.03 18.16
CA ALA A 414 10.54 -19.03 18.59
C ALA A 414 9.20 -18.37 18.94
N ILE A 415 8.13 -19.13 18.79
CA ILE A 415 6.77 -18.72 19.16
C ILE A 415 6.01 -19.94 19.67
N ASP A 416 5.34 -19.79 20.80
CA ASP A 416 4.35 -20.74 21.32
C ASP A 416 3.05 -20.04 21.70
N ASP A 417 2.10 -20.72 22.32
CA ASP A 417 0.80 -20.17 22.64
C ASP A 417 0.85 -19.01 23.66
N THR A 418 1.89 -18.92 24.48
CA THR A 418 2.01 -17.99 25.61
C THR A 418 3.20 -17.05 25.51
N ARG A 419 4.27 -17.48 24.88
CA ARG A 419 5.57 -16.78 24.88
C ARG A 419 6.17 -16.68 23.49
N VAL A 420 7.13 -15.79 23.37
CA VAL A 420 7.98 -15.60 22.18
C VAL A 420 9.44 -15.51 22.61
N ALA A 421 10.35 -16.00 21.77
CA ALA A 421 11.79 -15.80 21.95
C ALA A 421 12.29 -14.75 20.96
N LEU A 422 12.93 -13.73 21.48
CA LEU A 422 13.48 -12.60 20.74
C LEU A 422 14.99 -12.56 20.89
N ASP A 423 15.70 -12.57 19.79
CA ASP A 423 17.13 -12.33 19.76
C ASP A 423 17.38 -10.84 19.50
N LEU A 424 17.95 -10.17 20.50
CA LEU A 424 18.24 -8.74 20.50
C LEU A 424 19.62 -8.42 19.87
N GLY A 425 20.23 -9.40 19.19
CA GLY A 425 21.53 -9.27 18.54
C GLY A 425 22.73 -9.54 19.46
N THR A 426 22.56 -9.45 20.76
CA THR A 426 23.58 -9.74 21.79
C THR A 426 23.16 -10.89 22.70
N ARG A 427 21.86 -11.10 22.87
CA ARG A 427 21.27 -12.14 23.71
C ARG A 427 19.85 -12.48 23.27
N VAL A 428 19.40 -13.67 23.65
CA VAL A 428 18.03 -14.11 23.43
C VAL A 428 17.23 -13.95 24.72
N VAL A 429 16.02 -13.38 24.62
CA VAL A 429 15.10 -13.22 25.75
C VAL A 429 13.77 -13.91 25.42
N SER A 430 13.14 -14.52 26.42
CA SER A 430 11.81 -15.13 26.29
C SER A 430 10.81 -14.29 27.06
N VAL A 431 9.79 -13.75 26.37
CA VAL A 431 8.80 -12.85 26.93
C VAL A 431 7.38 -13.31 26.64
N PRO A 432 6.38 -12.94 27.46
CA PRO A 432 4.97 -13.20 27.16
C PRO A 432 4.53 -12.53 25.86
N ARG A 433 3.64 -13.17 25.09
CA ARG A 433 3.06 -12.60 23.85
C ARG A 433 2.39 -11.24 24.09
N SER A 434 1.68 -11.09 25.21
CA SER A 434 1.01 -9.84 25.58
C SER A 434 1.98 -8.69 25.82
N GLU A 435 3.17 -8.97 26.31
CA GLU A 435 4.21 -7.96 26.53
C GLU A 435 4.84 -7.52 25.21
N LEU A 436 5.08 -8.46 24.29
CA LEU A 436 5.52 -8.12 22.94
C LEU A 436 4.50 -7.24 22.21
N GLU A 437 3.21 -7.55 22.29
CA GLU A 437 2.14 -6.78 21.63
C GLU A 437 2.05 -5.32 22.10
N ALA A 438 2.52 -5.02 23.30
CA ALA A 438 2.59 -3.64 23.80
C ALA A 438 3.72 -2.81 23.18
N HIS A 439 4.78 -3.45 22.67
CA HIS A 439 5.98 -2.80 22.12
C HIS A 439 6.11 -2.98 20.61
N TRP A 440 5.28 -3.82 19.97
CA TRP A 440 5.32 -4.12 18.56
C TRP A 440 4.04 -3.68 17.84
N LEU A 441 4.18 -2.76 16.88
CA LEU A 441 3.06 -2.20 16.12
C LEU A 441 2.71 -3.00 14.83
N GLY A 442 3.25 -4.21 14.69
CA GLY A 442 2.97 -5.09 13.57
C GLY A 442 3.95 -5.00 12.41
N GLU A 443 4.95 -4.13 12.45
CA GLU A 443 5.98 -4.04 11.40
C GLU A 443 7.04 -5.14 11.55
N TYR A 444 7.37 -5.82 10.45
CA TYR A 444 8.43 -6.82 10.41
C TYR A 444 9.23 -6.79 9.12
N LEU A 445 10.46 -7.32 9.17
CA LEU A 445 11.29 -7.56 7.99
C LEU A 445 11.52 -9.07 7.86
N ALA A 446 11.27 -9.58 6.67
CA ALA A 446 11.44 -11.00 6.35
C ALA A 446 12.37 -11.18 5.16
N ILE A 447 13.16 -12.27 5.18
CA ILE A 447 13.93 -12.70 4.03
C ILE A 447 13.49 -14.10 3.63
N TRP A 448 13.57 -14.43 2.34
CA TRP A 448 13.25 -15.75 1.83
C TRP A 448 14.09 -16.07 0.60
N ARG A 449 14.21 -17.38 0.29
CA ARG A 449 14.87 -17.82 -0.94
C ARG A 449 13.87 -17.83 -2.09
N MET A 450 14.27 -17.24 -3.20
CA MET A 450 13.49 -17.20 -4.41
C MET A 450 14.31 -17.73 -5.60
N PRO A 451 13.71 -18.50 -6.51
CA PRO A 451 14.39 -18.86 -7.76
C PRO A 451 14.73 -17.59 -8.57
N LEU A 452 15.93 -17.53 -9.13
CA LEU A 452 16.43 -16.38 -9.93
C LEU A 452 15.51 -15.92 -11.07
N ALA A 453 14.55 -16.76 -11.49
CA ALA A 453 13.60 -16.46 -12.56
C ALA A 453 12.34 -15.70 -12.11
N LEU A 454 12.25 -15.28 -10.83
CA LEU A 454 11.03 -14.71 -10.23
C LEU A 454 11.26 -13.26 -9.74
N GLU A 455 11.99 -12.46 -10.48
CA GLU A 455 12.26 -11.06 -10.13
C GLU A 455 10.98 -10.20 -10.14
N ASP A 456 9.96 -10.61 -10.93
CA ASP A 456 8.69 -9.90 -11.08
C ASP A 456 7.50 -10.64 -10.44
N SER A 457 6.40 -9.90 -10.21
CA SER A 457 5.13 -10.48 -9.77
C SER A 457 4.51 -11.35 -10.88
N ILE A 458 4.01 -12.54 -10.52
CA ILE A 458 3.32 -13.43 -11.46
C ILE A 458 1.84 -13.03 -11.49
N ARG A 459 1.30 -12.82 -12.70
CA ARG A 459 -0.09 -12.40 -12.94
C ARG A 459 -0.76 -13.34 -13.93
N ARG A 460 -2.07 -13.27 -13.99
CA ARG A 460 -2.87 -14.00 -14.99
C ARG A 460 -2.33 -13.74 -16.40
N GLY A 461 -2.20 -14.82 -17.18
CA GLY A 461 -1.58 -14.82 -18.51
C GLY A 461 -0.07 -15.09 -18.52
N ALA A 462 0.61 -15.12 -17.36
CA ALA A 462 2.00 -15.54 -17.29
C ALA A 462 2.17 -17.02 -17.68
N ILE A 463 3.33 -17.36 -18.25
CA ILE A 463 3.67 -18.71 -18.73
C ILE A 463 5.08 -19.10 -18.32
N GLY A 464 5.38 -20.40 -18.35
CA GLY A 464 6.75 -20.90 -18.22
C GLY A 464 7.20 -21.17 -16.79
N ALA A 465 8.51 -21.07 -16.54
CA ALA A 465 9.15 -21.48 -15.29
C ALA A 465 8.60 -20.83 -14.01
N PRO A 466 8.23 -19.52 -13.99
CA PRO A 466 7.60 -18.89 -12.84
C PRO A 466 6.26 -19.56 -12.47
N VAL A 467 5.43 -19.88 -13.47
CA VAL A 467 4.13 -20.50 -13.23
C VAL A 467 4.31 -21.97 -12.79
N ALA A 468 5.27 -22.68 -13.35
CA ALA A 468 5.60 -24.05 -12.90
C ALA A 468 6.07 -24.07 -11.44
N TRP A 469 6.85 -23.06 -11.01
CA TRP A 469 7.19 -22.89 -9.59
C TRP A 469 5.94 -22.64 -8.75
N LEU A 470 5.08 -21.70 -9.17
CA LEU A 470 3.84 -21.38 -8.46
C LEU A 470 2.94 -22.61 -8.29
N GLN A 471 2.76 -23.42 -9.34
CA GLN A 471 1.97 -24.64 -9.28
C GLN A 471 2.52 -25.62 -8.24
N ARG A 472 3.86 -25.81 -8.20
CA ARG A 472 4.51 -26.66 -7.18
C ARG A 472 4.31 -26.13 -5.77
N GLN A 473 4.43 -24.82 -5.56
CA GLN A 473 4.23 -24.24 -4.23
C GLN A 473 2.77 -24.38 -3.78
N LEU A 474 1.80 -24.07 -4.65
CA LEU A 474 0.38 -24.20 -4.33
C LEU A 474 -0.03 -25.66 -4.02
N ALA A 475 0.62 -26.65 -4.63
CA ALA A 475 0.37 -28.05 -4.32
C ALA A 475 0.70 -28.41 -2.85
N THR A 476 1.57 -27.64 -2.17
CA THR A 476 1.87 -27.84 -0.74
C THR A 476 0.77 -27.30 0.20
N PHE A 477 -0.15 -26.49 -0.32
CA PHE A 477 -1.28 -25.92 0.43
C PHE A 477 -2.60 -26.66 0.15
N ASP A 478 -2.68 -27.43 -0.92
CA ASP A 478 -3.88 -28.19 -1.25
C ASP A 478 -3.91 -29.51 -0.46
N THR A 479 -5.06 -29.77 0.16
CA THR A 479 -5.31 -31.02 0.92
C THR A 479 -5.82 -32.17 0.04
N LEU A 480 -6.02 -31.92 -1.25
CA LEU A 480 -6.55 -32.89 -2.21
C LEU A 480 -5.39 -33.53 -3.01
N ASP A 481 -5.38 -34.83 -3.06
CA ASP A 481 -4.46 -35.62 -3.87
C ASP A 481 -4.43 -35.14 -5.33
N SER A 482 -3.18 -34.98 -5.81
CA SER A 482 -2.79 -34.85 -7.22
C SER A 482 -3.75 -34.04 -8.12
N VAL A 483 -3.65 -32.71 -8.08
CA VAL A 483 -3.97 -31.93 -9.27
C VAL A 483 -2.87 -32.20 -10.29
N GLU A 484 -3.19 -32.93 -11.36
CA GLU A 484 -2.29 -33.10 -12.51
C GLU A 484 -1.73 -31.73 -12.88
N ALA A 485 -0.41 -31.64 -12.97
CA ALA A 485 0.28 -30.42 -13.37
C ALA A 485 -0.09 -30.16 -14.84
N GLY A 486 -1.09 -29.31 -15.04
CA GLY A 486 -1.42 -28.78 -16.37
C GLY A 486 -0.25 -27.99 -16.96
N PRO A 487 -0.36 -27.52 -18.20
CA PRO A 487 0.67 -26.67 -18.78
C PRO A 487 0.95 -25.45 -17.87
N PRO A 488 2.20 -24.96 -17.78
CA PRO A 488 2.58 -23.87 -16.88
C PRO A 488 2.02 -22.52 -17.40
N VAL A 489 0.71 -22.38 -17.32
CA VAL A 489 -0.06 -21.17 -17.69
C VAL A 489 -0.83 -20.69 -16.48
N TYR A 490 -0.70 -19.41 -16.15
CA TYR A 490 -1.44 -18.78 -15.07
C TYR A 490 -2.87 -18.44 -15.54
N ASP A 491 -3.75 -19.40 -15.42
CA ASP A 491 -5.16 -19.30 -15.79
C ASP A 491 -6.06 -18.85 -14.63
N ALA A 492 -7.37 -18.78 -14.87
CA ALA A 492 -8.36 -18.39 -13.86
C ALA A 492 -8.45 -19.38 -12.68
N ALA A 493 -8.20 -20.68 -12.93
CA ALA A 493 -8.25 -21.68 -11.88
C ALA A 493 -7.05 -21.54 -10.92
N LEU A 494 -5.86 -21.32 -11.49
CA LEU A 494 -4.65 -21.06 -10.71
C LEU A 494 -4.76 -19.75 -9.92
N GLU A 495 -5.34 -18.69 -10.52
CA GLU A 495 -5.63 -17.42 -9.85
C GLU A 495 -6.55 -17.61 -8.63
N ALA A 496 -7.61 -18.39 -8.77
CA ALA A 496 -8.52 -18.69 -7.66
C ALA A 496 -7.82 -19.45 -6.52
N ARG A 497 -6.84 -20.32 -6.82
CA ARG A 497 -6.01 -20.98 -5.82
C ARG A 497 -5.10 -20.01 -5.09
N VAL A 498 -4.45 -19.09 -5.80
CA VAL A 498 -3.63 -18.03 -5.21
C VAL A 498 -4.47 -17.17 -4.27
N ARG A 499 -5.64 -16.71 -4.68
CA ARG A 499 -6.56 -15.91 -3.85
C ARG A 499 -6.97 -16.63 -2.57
N ARG A 500 -7.17 -17.95 -2.62
CA ARG A 500 -7.45 -18.76 -1.41
C ARG A 500 -6.29 -18.74 -0.43
N VAL A 501 -5.07 -18.94 -0.90
CA VAL A 501 -3.87 -18.88 -0.05
C VAL A 501 -3.68 -17.47 0.51
N GLN A 502 -3.84 -16.42 -0.31
CA GLN A 502 -3.77 -15.04 0.14
C GLN A 502 -4.78 -14.77 1.27
N SER A 503 -6.05 -15.18 1.09
CA SER A 503 -7.09 -15.03 2.13
C SER A 503 -6.75 -15.80 3.42
N GLN A 504 -6.20 -17.02 3.30
CA GLN A 504 -5.82 -17.85 4.45
C GLN A 504 -4.74 -17.18 5.32
N PHE A 505 -3.82 -16.44 4.72
CA PHE A 505 -2.74 -15.73 5.40
C PHE A 505 -3.03 -14.24 5.66
N GLY A 506 -4.28 -13.81 5.44
CA GLY A 506 -4.69 -12.41 5.68
C GLY A 506 -4.06 -11.41 4.71
N LEU A 507 -3.65 -11.87 3.53
CA LEU A 507 -3.19 -11.02 2.44
C LEU A 507 -4.36 -10.50 1.62
N LEU A 508 -4.13 -9.44 0.83
CA LEU A 508 -5.09 -8.98 -0.16
C LEU A 508 -5.29 -10.07 -1.23
N PRO A 509 -6.51 -10.62 -1.39
CA PRO A 509 -6.76 -11.71 -2.34
C PRO A 509 -6.95 -11.18 -3.77
N ASP A 510 -5.93 -10.49 -4.29
CA ASP A 510 -5.92 -9.89 -5.63
C ASP A 510 -5.57 -10.88 -6.74
N GLY A 511 -5.06 -12.06 -6.39
CA GLY A 511 -4.59 -13.06 -7.34
C GLY A 511 -3.23 -12.71 -7.97
N ILE A 512 -2.50 -11.72 -7.44
CA ILE A 512 -1.15 -11.37 -7.90
C ILE A 512 -0.12 -12.00 -6.97
N VAL A 513 0.81 -12.76 -7.51
CA VAL A 513 1.89 -13.36 -6.72
C VAL A 513 3.04 -12.37 -6.60
N GLY A 514 2.82 -11.32 -5.79
CA GLY A 514 3.83 -10.34 -5.41
C GLY A 514 4.73 -10.82 -4.26
N PRO A 515 5.68 -9.99 -3.77
CA PRO A 515 6.68 -10.38 -2.78
C PRO A 515 6.10 -11.00 -1.50
N GLU A 516 5.00 -10.46 -0.97
CA GLU A 516 4.36 -10.98 0.24
C GLU A 516 3.70 -12.35 0.00
N THR A 517 3.06 -12.54 -1.16
CA THR A 517 2.51 -13.83 -1.56
C THR A 517 3.63 -14.86 -1.80
N GLN A 518 4.74 -14.46 -2.39
CA GLN A 518 5.91 -15.32 -2.61
C GLN A 518 6.52 -15.76 -1.28
N LEU A 519 6.65 -14.87 -0.29
CA LEU A 519 7.09 -15.18 1.06
C LEU A 519 6.19 -16.25 1.68
N VAL A 520 4.86 -16.06 1.63
CA VAL A 520 3.89 -17.03 2.14
C VAL A 520 4.00 -18.38 1.42
N LEU A 521 4.07 -18.38 0.10
CA LEU A 521 4.21 -19.60 -0.69
C LEU A 521 5.51 -20.35 -0.34
N SER A 522 6.61 -19.63 -0.09
CA SER A 522 7.88 -20.21 0.33
C SER A 522 7.88 -20.73 1.78
N SER A 523 6.90 -20.35 2.60
CA SER A 523 6.85 -20.74 4.02
C SER A 523 6.71 -22.26 4.22
N ARG A 524 6.06 -22.93 3.28
CA ARG A 524 5.89 -24.40 3.28
C ARG A 524 7.11 -25.15 2.71
N ASP A 525 8.05 -24.44 2.09
CA ASP A 525 9.27 -25.07 1.58
C ASP A 525 10.15 -25.56 2.74
N ARG A 526 10.71 -26.77 2.57
CA ARG A 526 11.57 -27.41 3.57
C ARG A 526 12.98 -26.79 3.64
N THR A 527 13.34 -25.91 2.73
CA THR A 527 14.72 -25.44 2.53
C THR A 527 15.12 -24.25 3.41
N GLY A 528 14.19 -23.61 4.14
CA GLY A 528 14.46 -22.44 4.98
C GLY A 528 14.37 -22.71 6.48
N PRO A 529 14.89 -21.79 7.33
CA PRO A 529 14.77 -21.89 8.77
C PRO A 529 13.30 -21.77 9.20
N ARG A 530 12.93 -22.42 10.30
CA ARG A 530 11.61 -22.33 10.91
C ARG A 530 11.69 -21.76 12.31
N LEU A 531 10.58 -21.23 12.79
CA LEU A 531 10.44 -20.84 14.19
C LEU A 531 10.55 -22.09 15.08
N ALA A 532 11.36 -21.99 16.13
CA ALA A 532 11.40 -23.05 17.13
C ALA A 532 10.08 -23.08 17.91
N ARG A 533 9.57 -24.27 18.21
CA ARG A 533 8.50 -24.47 19.18
C ARG A 533 9.17 -24.73 20.52
N GLN A 534 8.94 -23.87 21.50
CA GLN A 534 9.47 -24.13 22.84
C GLN A 534 8.75 -25.37 23.41
N PRO A 535 9.44 -26.31 24.03
CA PRO A 535 8.78 -27.39 24.74
C PRO A 535 7.94 -26.81 25.86
N GLN A 536 6.71 -27.32 26.01
CA GLN A 536 5.76 -26.95 27.06
C GLN A 536 6.32 -27.20 28.43
#